data_40e2cca90b4b438ec8cabee0bfcf2711
#
_entry.id   40e2cca90b4b438ec8cabee0bfcf2711
#
_cell.length_a   1.000
_cell.length_b   1.000
_cell.length_c   1.000
_cell.angle_alpha   90.00
_cell.angle_beta   90.00
_cell.angle_gamma   90.00
#
_symmetry.space_group_name_H-M   'P 1'
#
loop_
_entity.id
_entity.type
_entity.pdbx_description
1 polymer ?
#
loop_
_entity_poly.entity_id
_entity_poly.type
_entity_poly.pdbx_seq_one_letter_code
_entity_poly.pdbx_strand_id
1 'polypeptide(L)'
;MKKLLFLGVICLAFCAAAVPFFTARAGVETFEDMVANGAIVVDTGASGAYKFDPNHTFIGFKVKHMGLTEVPGYFRDFTGTVTYDAADVSKSSVEFTAKIASVDTGADGRNKHLQKPEFFDAEKFPEMKFKSTKIEKKGKKWMMTGDLTIRDVTKSVTFPFEILGFIVGERGTRMGISAETSINRREFGVTYDSKLPNGTPVVSDTITVMLQIEATMPAPVKATE
;
A
#
# COMPACT_ATOMS: atom_id res chain seq x y z
N MET A 1 -50.98 -3.48 -67.07
CA MET A 1 -51.77 -4.02 -65.97
C MET A 1 -50.94 -3.94 -64.69
N LYS A 2 -51.14 -2.88 -63.88
CA LYS A 2 -50.41 -2.61 -62.68
C LYS A 2 -51.27 -3.03 -61.49
N LYS A 3 -50.80 -4.01 -60.74
CA LYS A 3 -51.40 -4.39 -59.44
C LYS A 3 -50.90 -3.56 -58.34
N LEU A 4 -51.78 -2.78 -57.73
CA LEU A 4 -51.54 -1.99 -56.53
C LEU A 4 -51.65 -2.89 -55.32
N LEU A 5 -50.57 -3.00 -54.50
CA LEU A 5 -50.60 -3.70 -53.23
C LEU A 5 -50.84 -2.67 -52.14
N PHE A 6 -51.96 -2.80 -51.44
CA PHE A 6 -52.23 -2.02 -50.22
C PHE A 6 -51.46 -2.61 -49.05
N LEU A 7 -50.57 -1.85 -48.48
CA LEU A 7 -49.86 -2.20 -47.26
C LEU A 7 -50.59 -1.55 -46.06
N GLY A 8 -51.31 -2.41 -45.30
CA GLY A 8 -51.98 -1.96 -44.09
C GLY A 8 -50.95 -1.67 -42.95
N VAL A 9 -50.90 -0.44 -42.50
CA VAL A 9 -50.14 -0.03 -41.33
C VAL A 9 -50.95 -0.41 -40.08
N ILE A 10 -50.53 -1.42 -39.36
CA ILE A 10 -51.04 -1.73 -38.01
C ILE A 10 -50.28 -0.84 -37.03
N CYS A 11 -50.91 0.25 -36.53
CA CYS A 11 -50.42 0.98 -35.38
C CYS A 11 -50.61 0.16 -34.12
N LEU A 12 -49.54 -0.49 -33.66
CA LEU A 12 -49.42 -0.99 -32.29
C LEU A 12 -49.13 0.17 -31.35
N ALA A 13 -50.12 0.62 -30.61
CA ALA A 13 -49.96 1.56 -29.51
C ALA A 13 -49.20 0.84 -28.39
N PHE A 14 -47.89 1.13 -28.30
CA PHE A 14 -47.11 0.76 -27.13
C PHE A 14 -47.51 1.68 -25.99
N CYS A 15 -48.31 1.17 -25.05
CA CYS A 15 -48.48 1.80 -23.73
C CYS A 15 -47.16 1.74 -23.02
N ALA A 16 -46.40 2.81 -23.09
CA ALA A 16 -45.19 2.99 -22.26
C ALA A 16 -45.66 3.19 -20.82
N ALA A 17 -45.77 2.10 -20.07
CA ALA A 17 -45.79 2.18 -18.63
C ALA A 17 -44.45 2.77 -18.20
N ALA A 18 -44.47 4.04 -17.76
CA ALA A 18 -43.34 4.68 -17.14
C ALA A 18 -43.06 3.92 -15.84
N VAL A 19 -42.09 2.99 -15.88
CA VAL A 19 -41.47 2.43 -14.70
C VAL A 19 -40.67 3.59 -14.10
N PRO A 20 -40.97 4.04 -12.88
CA PRO A 20 -40.13 5.03 -12.25
C PRO A 20 -38.75 4.37 -12.10
N PHE A 21 -37.78 4.81 -12.88
CA PHE A 21 -36.39 4.59 -12.58
C PHE A 21 -36.15 5.21 -11.21
N PHE A 22 -36.18 4.39 -10.19
CA PHE A 22 -35.59 4.69 -8.90
C PHE A 22 -34.09 4.83 -9.14
N THR A 23 -33.65 5.99 -9.56
CA THR A 23 -32.28 6.40 -9.38
C THR A 23 -32.09 6.71 -7.89
N ALA A 24 -32.07 5.65 -7.06
CA ALA A 24 -31.30 5.73 -5.85
C ALA A 24 -29.83 5.85 -6.30
N ARG A 25 -29.42 7.05 -6.63
CA ARG A 25 -28.04 7.45 -6.53
C ARG A 25 -27.74 7.30 -5.03
N ALA A 26 -27.29 6.11 -4.62
CA ALA A 26 -26.51 6.01 -3.42
C ALA A 26 -25.40 7.02 -3.63
N GLY A 27 -25.52 8.16 -2.96
CA GLY A 27 -24.51 9.20 -3.04
C GLY A 27 -23.23 8.55 -2.59
N VAL A 28 -22.31 8.33 -3.50
CA VAL A 28 -20.94 8.10 -3.11
C VAL A 28 -20.57 9.41 -2.44
N GLU A 29 -20.51 9.38 -1.09
CA GLU A 29 -20.04 10.54 -0.33
C GLU A 29 -18.67 10.90 -0.91
N THR A 30 -18.55 12.11 -1.39
CA THR A 30 -17.28 12.61 -1.87
C THR A 30 -16.35 12.79 -0.67
N PHE A 31 -15.06 12.82 -0.91
CA PHE A 31 -14.09 13.16 0.12
C PHE A 31 -14.45 14.49 0.83
N GLU A 32 -14.94 15.47 0.08
CA GLU A 32 -15.40 16.76 0.59
C GLU A 32 -16.63 16.63 1.50
N ASP A 33 -17.58 15.76 1.15
CA ASP A 33 -18.75 15.48 2.00
C ASP A 33 -18.34 14.80 3.31
N MET A 34 -17.37 13.90 3.26
CA MET A 34 -16.83 13.23 4.45
C MET A 34 -16.10 14.21 5.36
N VAL A 35 -15.34 15.16 4.81
CA VAL A 35 -14.68 16.25 5.56
C VAL A 35 -15.73 17.19 6.19
N ALA A 36 -16.74 17.58 5.45
CA ALA A 36 -17.82 18.46 5.93
C ALA A 36 -18.61 17.80 7.08
N ASN A 37 -18.75 16.47 7.09
CA ASN A 37 -19.42 15.72 8.15
C ASN A 37 -18.49 15.40 9.35
N GLY A 38 -17.26 15.94 9.39
CA GLY A 38 -16.29 15.71 10.48
C GLY A 38 -15.71 14.31 10.51
N ALA A 39 -15.93 13.50 9.47
CA ALA A 39 -15.41 12.15 9.38
C ALA A 39 -13.90 12.09 9.03
N ILE A 40 -13.39 13.13 8.35
CA ILE A 40 -11.97 13.26 7.98
C ILE A 40 -11.52 14.67 8.37
N VAL A 41 -10.52 14.75 9.22
CA VAL A 41 -9.81 15.99 9.51
C VAL A 41 -8.56 16.00 8.64
N VAL A 42 -8.50 16.90 7.68
CA VAL A 42 -7.36 17.04 6.74
C VAL A 42 -6.16 17.72 7.39
N ASP A 43 -6.34 18.23 8.61
CA ASP A 43 -5.31 18.91 9.36
C ASP A 43 -4.25 17.97 9.92
N THR A 44 -3.13 18.58 10.32
CA THR A 44 -2.03 17.88 10.98
C THR A 44 -2.53 17.14 12.22
N GLY A 45 -2.30 15.84 12.29
CA GLY A 45 -2.58 15.05 13.50
C GLY A 45 -1.74 15.51 14.69
N ALA A 46 -2.08 15.06 15.89
CA ALA A 46 -1.28 15.35 17.07
C ALA A 46 0.10 14.70 17.00
N SER A 47 1.13 15.37 17.54
CA SER A 47 2.45 14.77 17.72
C SER A 47 2.39 13.56 18.66
N GLY A 48 3.12 12.51 18.33
CA GLY A 48 3.16 11.30 19.14
C GLY A 48 3.59 10.05 18.40
N ALA A 49 3.47 8.92 19.07
CA ALA A 49 3.81 7.61 18.52
C ALA A 49 2.56 6.91 17.97
N TYR A 50 2.54 6.69 16.68
CA TYR A 50 1.50 5.98 15.94
C TYR A 50 2.00 4.57 15.62
N LYS A 51 1.30 3.55 16.08
CA LYS A 51 1.63 2.15 15.77
C LYS A 51 0.93 1.71 14.49
N PHE A 52 1.62 0.96 13.66
CA PHE A 52 1.02 0.38 12.44
C PHE A 52 -0.19 -0.47 12.79
N ASP A 53 -1.30 -0.25 12.08
CA ASP A 53 -2.48 -1.11 12.16
C ASP A 53 -2.28 -2.32 11.23
N PRO A 54 -2.13 -3.55 11.74
CA PRO A 54 -1.85 -4.70 10.91
C PRO A 54 -3.01 -5.08 9.98
N ASN A 55 -4.23 -4.63 10.26
CA ASN A 55 -5.40 -4.93 9.44
C ASN A 55 -5.54 -4.00 8.22
N HIS A 56 -4.94 -2.80 8.28
CA HIS A 56 -5.08 -1.76 7.26
C HIS A 56 -3.73 -1.29 6.71
N THR A 57 -2.65 -2.02 7.01
CA THR A 57 -1.31 -1.72 6.49
C THR A 57 -0.87 -2.78 5.50
N PHE A 58 -0.30 -2.35 4.39
CA PHE A 58 0.26 -3.21 3.36
C PHE A 58 1.75 -2.90 3.17
N ILE A 59 2.61 -3.87 3.51
CA ILE A 59 4.04 -3.85 3.25
C ILE A 59 4.31 -4.84 2.13
N GLY A 60 4.31 -4.33 0.91
CA GLY A 60 4.31 -5.14 -0.29
C GLY A 60 5.46 -4.86 -1.23
N PHE A 61 5.58 -5.76 -2.17
CA PHE A 61 6.52 -5.66 -3.27
C PHE A 61 5.93 -6.25 -4.55
N LYS A 62 6.51 -5.93 -5.68
CA LYS A 62 6.29 -6.61 -6.96
C LYS A 62 7.60 -6.82 -7.68
N VAL A 63 7.70 -7.94 -8.38
CA VAL A 63 8.88 -8.36 -9.13
C VAL A 63 8.50 -8.83 -10.51
N LYS A 64 9.26 -8.43 -11.51
CA LYS A 64 9.02 -8.87 -12.89
C LYS A 64 9.49 -10.32 -13.07
N HIS A 65 8.58 -11.17 -13.56
CA HIS A 65 8.81 -12.59 -13.84
C HIS A 65 8.98 -12.82 -15.34
N MET A 66 10.12 -13.37 -15.75
CA MET A 66 10.49 -13.69 -17.15
C MET A 66 10.35 -12.51 -18.11
N GLY A 67 10.41 -11.27 -17.62
CA GLY A 67 10.18 -10.08 -18.41
C GLY A 67 8.72 -9.81 -18.81
N LEU A 68 7.77 -10.66 -18.38
CA LEU A 68 6.37 -10.63 -18.84
C LEU A 68 5.45 -9.90 -17.87
N THR A 69 5.29 -10.45 -16.66
CA THR A 69 4.30 -9.97 -15.68
C THR A 69 4.97 -9.52 -14.40
N GLU A 70 4.29 -8.68 -13.63
CA GLU A 70 4.68 -8.35 -12.28
C GLU A 70 3.95 -9.25 -11.29
N VAL A 71 4.69 -9.97 -10.48
CA VAL A 71 4.18 -10.85 -9.43
C VAL A 71 4.21 -10.08 -8.12
N PRO A 72 3.06 -9.82 -7.50
CA PRO A 72 3.00 -9.14 -6.21
C PRO A 72 3.27 -10.11 -5.07
N GLY A 73 3.72 -9.55 -3.96
CA GLY A 73 3.83 -10.22 -2.67
C GLY A 73 3.81 -9.19 -1.54
N TYR A 74 3.58 -9.65 -0.32
CA TYR A 74 3.57 -8.81 0.88
C TYR A 74 3.91 -9.63 2.12
N PHE A 75 4.17 -8.94 3.23
CA PHE A 75 4.43 -9.55 4.52
C PHE A 75 3.20 -9.38 5.42
N ARG A 76 2.73 -10.49 6.02
CA ARG A 76 1.54 -10.51 6.87
C ARG A 76 1.83 -10.18 8.33
N ASP A 77 3.02 -10.52 8.81
CA ASP A 77 3.44 -10.34 10.20
C ASP A 77 4.51 -9.26 10.26
N PHE A 78 4.14 -8.12 10.79
CA PHE A 78 5.02 -6.96 10.94
C PHE A 78 4.61 -6.12 12.14
N THR A 79 5.52 -5.31 12.61
CA THR A 79 5.29 -4.24 13.57
C THR A 79 5.95 -2.97 13.08
N GLY A 80 5.40 -1.81 13.43
CA GLY A 80 6.02 -0.54 13.07
C GLY A 80 5.49 0.61 13.92
N THR A 81 6.27 1.68 13.96
CA THR A 81 5.93 2.90 14.68
C THR A 81 6.35 4.12 13.86
N VAL A 82 5.46 5.09 13.77
CA VAL A 82 5.76 6.45 13.31
C VAL A 82 5.79 7.34 14.54
N THR A 83 6.93 7.93 14.85
CA THR A 83 6.99 9.04 15.80
C THR A 83 6.81 10.32 14.99
N TYR A 84 5.63 10.92 15.11
CA TYR A 84 5.23 12.08 14.32
C TYR A 84 5.41 13.37 15.11
N ASP A 85 6.02 14.38 14.49
CA ASP A 85 6.09 15.75 14.98
C ASP A 85 5.22 16.65 14.09
N ALA A 86 4.10 17.11 14.63
CA ALA A 86 3.13 17.93 13.91
C ALA A 86 3.64 19.35 13.60
N ALA A 87 4.57 19.85 14.41
CA ALA A 87 5.16 21.18 14.23
C ALA A 87 6.27 21.16 13.16
N ASP A 88 6.98 20.03 13.04
CA ASP A 88 8.08 19.89 12.09
C ASP A 88 8.22 18.42 11.64
N VAL A 89 7.61 18.07 10.51
CA VAL A 89 7.65 16.71 9.96
C VAL A 89 9.07 16.18 9.76
N SER A 90 10.07 17.06 9.59
CA SER A 90 11.46 16.62 9.45
C SER A 90 12.05 16.00 10.73
N LYS A 91 11.42 16.23 11.88
CA LYS A 91 11.78 15.63 13.18
C LYS A 91 11.05 14.30 13.44
N SER A 92 10.15 13.92 12.56
CA SER A 92 9.48 12.64 12.63
C SER A 92 10.44 11.49 12.32
N SER A 93 10.07 10.28 12.74
CA SER A 93 10.82 9.07 12.44
C SER A 93 9.92 7.87 12.23
N VAL A 94 10.41 6.86 11.51
CA VAL A 94 9.71 5.62 11.24
C VAL A 94 10.64 4.44 11.47
N GLU A 95 10.13 3.41 12.14
CA GLU A 95 10.80 2.12 12.22
C GLU A 95 9.80 1.01 12.02
N PHE A 96 10.21 -0.07 11.34
CA PHE A 96 9.42 -1.27 11.26
C PHE A 96 10.27 -2.53 11.18
N THR A 97 9.65 -3.65 11.52
CA THR A 97 10.18 -5.01 11.37
C THR A 97 9.12 -5.88 10.75
N ALA A 98 9.49 -6.67 9.74
CA ALA A 98 8.62 -7.68 9.14
C ALA A 98 9.25 -9.07 9.25
N LYS A 99 8.42 -10.09 9.57
CA LYS A 99 8.84 -11.49 9.63
C LYS A 99 8.93 -12.07 8.23
N ILE A 100 10.08 -12.58 7.85
CA ILE A 100 10.30 -13.17 6.52
C ILE A 100 9.39 -14.38 6.29
N ALA A 101 9.16 -15.21 7.31
CA ALA A 101 8.28 -16.37 7.21
C ALA A 101 6.82 -16.03 6.86
N SER A 102 6.42 -14.76 7.05
CA SER A 102 5.07 -14.29 6.75
C SER A 102 4.87 -13.82 5.30
N VAL A 103 5.89 -13.97 4.44
CA VAL A 103 5.79 -13.61 3.03
C VAL A 103 4.66 -14.37 2.35
N ASP A 104 3.80 -13.63 1.66
CA ASP A 104 2.70 -14.18 0.90
C ASP A 104 2.64 -13.59 -0.51
N THR A 105 2.62 -14.47 -1.48
CA THR A 105 2.53 -14.14 -2.90
C THR A 105 1.32 -14.79 -3.57
N GLY A 106 0.40 -15.39 -2.79
CA GLY A 106 -0.74 -16.14 -3.28
C GLY A 106 -0.42 -17.55 -3.77
N ALA A 107 0.80 -18.07 -3.52
CA ALA A 107 1.21 -19.41 -3.92
C ALA A 107 2.15 -20.03 -2.89
N ASP A 108 1.70 -21.06 -2.17
CA ASP A 108 2.44 -21.68 -1.07
C ASP A 108 3.82 -22.19 -1.46
N GLY A 109 3.93 -22.81 -2.64
CA GLY A 109 5.22 -23.29 -3.14
C GLY A 109 6.23 -22.17 -3.34
N ARG A 110 5.78 -21.03 -3.85
CA ARG A 110 6.61 -19.83 -4.02
C ARG A 110 6.93 -19.19 -2.67
N ASN A 111 5.98 -19.10 -1.76
CA ASN A 111 6.20 -18.57 -0.41
C ASN A 111 7.30 -19.38 0.32
N LYS A 112 7.25 -20.71 0.25
CA LYS A 112 8.28 -21.58 0.79
C LYS A 112 9.64 -21.40 0.10
N HIS A 113 9.65 -21.22 -1.23
CA HIS A 113 10.88 -20.99 -2.00
C HIS A 113 11.53 -19.64 -1.63
N LEU A 114 10.76 -18.59 -1.44
CA LEU A 114 11.28 -17.29 -1.01
C LEU A 114 12.00 -17.33 0.35
N GLN A 115 11.70 -18.30 1.19
CA GLN A 115 12.36 -18.48 2.49
C GLN A 115 13.70 -19.22 2.41
N LYS A 116 14.07 -19.77 1.24
CA LYS A 116 15.32 -20.53 1.03
C LYS A 116 16.56 -19.65 0.97
N PRO A 117 17.79 -20.25 1.13
CA PRO A 117 19.05 -19.50 1.15
C PRO A 117 19.33 -18.61 -0.05
N GLU A 118 18.87 -18.99 -1.26
CA GLU A 118 19.03 -18.22 -2.49
C GLU A 118 18.14 -16.98 -2.56
N PHE A 119 17.13 -16.88 -1.65
CA PHE A 119 16.28 -15.72 -1.48
C PHE A 119 16.51 -15.07 -0.10
N PHE A 120 15.53 -15.11 0.79
CA PHE A 120 15.61 -14.42 2.06
C PHE A 120 16.40 -15.17 3.14
N ASP A 121 16.58 -16.49 3.02
CA ASP A 121 17.26 -17.33 4.01
C ASP A 121 16.64 -17.16 5.43
N ALA A 122 15.32 -17.38 5.50
CA ALA A 122 14.51 -17.06 6.68
C ALA A 122 14.95 -17.78 7.96
N GLU A 123 15.63 -18.91 7.84
CA GLU A 123 16.17 -19.68 8.97
C GLU A 123 17.29 -18.90 9.66
N LYS A 124 18.17 -18.23 8.88
CA LYS A 124 19.26 -17.42 9.42
C LYS A 124 18.84 -15.98 9.69
N PHE A 125 17.99 -15.43 8.82
CA PHE A 125 17.57 -14.05 8.84
C PHE A 125 16.05 -13.96 8.92
N PRO A 126 15.45 -14.19 10.10
CA PRO A 126 14.00 -14.29 10.25
C PRO A 126 13.26 -12.96 10.05
N GLU A 127 13.97 -11.84 10.03
CA GLU A 127 13.39 -10.50 9.99
C GLU A 127 14.04 -9.60 8.94
N MET A 128 13.23 -8.74 8.36
CA MET A 128 13.64 -7.56 7.63
C MET A 128 13.31 -6.32 8.47
N LYS A 129 14.19 -5.29 8.44
CA LYS A 129 14.05 -4.10 9.28
C LYS A 129 14.28 -2.82 8.48
N PHE A 130 13.59 -1.76 8.88
CA PHE A 130 13.85 -0.42 8.40
C PHE A 130 13.83 0.57 9.56
N LYS A 131 14.77 1.51 9.54
CA LYS A 131 14.81 2.63 10.49
C LYS A 131 15.18 3.91 9.77
N SER A 132 14.29 4.90 9.81
CA SER A 132 14.56 6.20 9.21
C SER A 132 15.73 6.91 9.93
N THR A 133 16.58 7.56 9.16
CA THR A 133 17.71 8.37 9.66
C THR A 133 17.53 9.86 9.35
N LYS A 134 16.70 10.17 8.33
CA LYS A 134 16.44 11.55 7.92
C LYS A 134 15.08 11.64 7.22
N ILE A 135 14.35 12.69 7.52
CA ILE A 135 13.17 13.12 6.76
C ILE A 135 13.41 14.56 6.33
N GLU A 136 13.24 14.85 5.06
CA GLU A 136 13.43 16.19 4.50
C GLU A 136 12.45 16.50 3.39
N LYS A 137 12.12 17.77 3.20
CA LYS A 137 11.28 18.23 2.10
C LYS A 137 12.16 18.60 0.90
N LYS A 138 11.93 17.98 -0.26
CA LYS A 138 12.58 18.32 -1.53
C LYS A 138 11.52 18.80 -2.54
N GLY A 139 11.46 20.09 -2.72
CA GLY A 139 10.40 20.72 -3.54
C GLY A 139 9.02 20.46 -2.91
N LYS A 140 8.13 19.78 -3.65
CA LYS A 140 6.78 19.44 -3.17
C LYS A 140 6.69 18.08 -2.48
N LYS A 141 7.76 17.28 -2.50
CA LYS A 141 7.77 15.90 -1.97
C LYS A 141 8.51 15.82 -0.64
N TRP A 142 8.00 15.00 0.26
CA TRP A 142 8.74 14.53 1.40
C TRP A 142 9.63 13.35 0.98
N MET A 143 10.88 13.35 1.44
CA MET A 143 11.84 12.28 1.22
C MET A 143 12.21 11.68 2.56
N MET A 144 12.21 10.36 2.61
CA MET A 144 12.67 9.58 3.75
C MET A 144 13.97 8.89 3.37
N THR A 145 15.00 9.07 4.19
CA THR A 145 16.23 8.28 4.14
C THR A 145 16.26 7.38 5.37
N GLY A 146 16.66 6.14 5.21
CA GLY A 146 16.75 5.21 6.34
C GLY A 146 17.56 3.97 5.98
N ASP A 147 17.91 3.22 7.01
CA ASP A 147 18.66 1.98 6.92
C ASP A 147 17.68 0.82 6.74
N LEU A 148 17.74 0.18 5.57
CA LEU A 148 17.00 -1.04 5.26
C LEU A 148 17.94 -2.24 5.44
N THR A 149 17.53 -3.16 6.27
CA THR A 149 18.24 -4.43 6.50
C THR A 149 17.42 -5.59 5.94
N ILE A 150 17.97 -6.29 4.96
CA ILE A 150 17.45 -7.55 4.44
C ILE A 150 18.57 -8.57 4.56
N ARG A 151 18.28 -9.74 5.16
CA ARG A 151 19.30 -10.72 5.57
C ARG A 151 20.26 -10.07 6.58
N ASP A 152 21.57 -10.13 6.31
CA ASP A 152 22.65 -9.50 7.09
C ASP A 152 23.17 -8.21 6.48
N VAL A 153 22.55 -7.74 5.39
CA VAL A 153 23.01 -6.53 4.67
C VAL A 153 22.12 -5.34 4.99
N THR A 154 22.73 -4.28 5.49
CA THR A 154 22.09 -2.99 5.73
C THR A 154 22.54 -1.98 4.68
N LYS A 155 21.58 -1.31 4.06
CA LYS A 155 21.81 -0.24 3.07
C LYS A 155 20.99 0.98 3.41
N SER A 156 21.58 2.14 3.23
CA SER A 156 20.85 3.41 3.26
C SER A 156 20.03 3.54 1.97
N VAL A 157 18.72 3.70 2.09
CA VAL A 157 17.79 3.91 0.98
C VAL A 157 17.08 5.25 1.15
N THR A 158 16.82 5.95 0.04
CA THR A 158 16.10 7.23 0.04
C THR A 158 14.94 7.15 -0.94
N PHE A 159 13.74 7.49 -0.50
CA PHE A 159 12.54 7.41 -1.32
C PHE A 159 11.52 8.50 -0.96
N PRO A 160 10.65 8.90 -1.90
CA PRO A 160 9.55 9.80 -1.63
C PRO A 160 8.46 9.10 -0.82
N PHE A 161 7.79 9.85 0.05
CA PHE A 161 6.58 9.41 0.73
C PHE A 161 5.57 10.54 0.81
N GLU A 162 4.33 10.18 1.10
CA GLU A 162 3.21 11.09 1.26
C GLU A 162 2.44 10.76 2.54
N ILE A 163 2.10 11.80 3.31
CA ILE A 163 1.12 11.70 4.39
C ILE A 163 -0.23 11.97 3.76
N LEU A 164 -1.10 10.96 3.74
CA LEU A 164 -2.40 11.01 3.08
C LEU A 164 -3.43 11.80 3.88
N GLY A 165 -3.21 11.92 5.20
CA GLY A 165 -4.09 12.66 6.11
C GLY A 165 -4.25 11.98 7.45
N PHE A 166 -5.14 12.55 8.26
CA PHE A 166 -5.46 12.08 9.60
C PHE A 166 -6.97 12.00 9.80
N ILE A 167 -7.38 11.04 10.61
CA ILE A 167 -8.75 10.94 11.15
C ILE A 167 -8.64 11.04 12.67
N VAL A 168 -9.28 12.05 13.24
CA VAL A 168 -9.33 12.24 14.70
C VAL A 168 -10.69 11.82 15.22
N GLY A 169 -10.71 10.95 16.20
CA GLY A 169 -11.95 10.45 16.79
C GLY A 169 -11.81 10.13 18.28
N GLU A 170 -12.89 9.71 18.89
CA GLU A 170 -12.95 9.40 20.34
C GLU A 170 -11.97 8.28 20.75
N ARG A 171 -11.65 7.36 19.84
CA ARG A 171 -10.73 6.24 20.10
C ARG A 171 -9.27 6.60 19.82
N GLY A 172 -8.98 7.82 19.37
CA GLY A 172 -7.64 8.29 19.04
C GLY A 172 -7.52 8.82 17.60
N THR A 173 -6.31 8.93 17.14
CA THR A 173 -5.98 9.46 15.81
C THR A 173 -5.45 8.34 14.92
N ARG A 174 -5.90 8.31 13.66
CA ARG A 174 -5.35 7.49 12.58
C ARG A 174 -4.58 8.37 11.63
N MET A 175 -3.49 7.83 11.08
CA MET A 175 -2.62 8.49 10.10
C MET A 175 -2.46 7.58 8.89
N GLY A 176 -2.66 8.12 7.68
CA GLY A 176 -2.40 7.43 6.42
C GLY A 176 -1.07 7.84 5.83
N ILE A 177 -0.25 6.87 5.38
CA ILE A 177 1.03 7.11 4.69
C ILE A 177 1.12 6.21 3.47
N SER A 178 1.64 6.76 2.37
CA SER A 178 1.95 6.03 1.13
C SER A 178 3.40 6.25 0.72
N ALA A 179 4.05 5.18 0.24
CA ALA A 179 5.36 5.29 -0.40
C ALA A 179 5.53 4.20 -1.46
N GLU A 180 6.26 4.53 -2.51
CA GLU A 180 6.73 3.57 -3.51
C GLU A 180 8.18 3.85 -3.86
N THR A 181 8.97 2.77 -3.96
CA THR A 181 10.38 2.85 -4.34
C THR A 181 10.83 1.59 -5.03
N SER A 182 12.08 1.57 -5.48
CA SER A 182 12.70 0.36 -6.05
C SER A 182 14.04 0.10 -5.39
N ILE A 183 14.33 -1.18 -5.17
CA ILE A 183 15.61 -1.65 -4.67
C ILE A 183 16.18 -2.71 -5.60
N ASN A 184 17.49 -2.90 -5.58
CA ASN A 184 18.14 -4.03 -6.23
C ASN A 184 18.34 -5.15 -5.19
N ARG A 185 17.64 -6.28 -5.36
CA ARG A 185 17.72 -7.43 -4.45
C ARG A 185 19.12 -8.00 -4.29
N ARG A 186 19.94 -7.91 -5.35
CA ARG A 186 21.34 -8.41 -5.34
C ARG A 186 22.19 -7.68 -4.32
N GLU A 187 21.91 -6.39 -4.11
CA GLU A 187 22.64 -5.57 -3.13
C GLU A 187 22.39 -6.01 -1.69
N PHE A 188 21.37 -6.83 -1.45
CA PHE A 188 21.03 -7.42 -0.15
C PHE A 188 21.34 -8.91 -0.07
N GLY A 189 22.19 -9.43 -0.97
CA GLY A 189 22.62 -10.82 -0.91
C GLY A 189 21.56 -11.83 -1.36
N VAL A 190 20.48 -11.42 -2.02
CA VAL A 190 19.52 -12.33 -2.65
C VAL A 190 20.08 -12.78 -3.99
N THR A 191 20.54 -14.04 -4.05
CA THR A 191 21.44 -14.53 -5.12
C THR A 191 20.75 -15.36 -6.21
N TYR A 192 19.47 -15.69 -6.09
CA TYR A 192 18.74 -16.47 -7.10
C TYR A 192 18.98 -15.93 -8.52
N ASP A 193 19.51 -16.75 -9.42
CA ASP A 193 20.01 -16.34 -10.76
C ASP A 193 19.59 -17.26 -11.91
N SER A 194 18.41 -17.88 -11.80
CA SER A 194 17.88 -18.69 -12.89
C SER A 194 17.57 -17.86 -14.13
N LYS A 195 17.88 -18.40 -15.31
CA LYS A 195 17.67 -17.77 -16.60
C LYS A 195 16.98 -18.73 -17.58
N LEU A 196 16.21 -18.17 -18.48
CA LEU A 196 15.68 -18.86 -19.64
C LEU A 196 16.82 -19.18 -20.64
N PRO A 197 16.62 -20.12 -21.60
CA PRO A 197 17.64 -20.45 -22.61
C PRO A 197 18.12 -19.26 -23.43
N ASN A 198 17.30 -18.22 -23.59
CA ASN A 198 17.65 -16.99 -24.29
C ASN A 198 18.40 -15.96 -23.40
N GLY A 199 18.77 -16.32 -22.16
CA GLY A 199 19.46 -15.46 -21.20
C GLY A 199 18.56 -14.54 -20.38
N THR A 200 17.25 -14.50 -20.61
CA THR A 200 16.32 -13.67 -19.86
C THR A 200 16.25 -14.15 -18.38
N PRO A 201 16.45 -13.27 -17.39
CA PRO A 201 16.30 -13.65 -15.98
C PRO A 201 14.87 -14.12 -15.68
N VAL A 202 14.73 -15.20 -14.92
CA VAL A 202 13.42 -15.66 -14.43
C VAL A 202 12.82 -14.64 -13.44
N VAL A 203 13.66 -14.00 -12.65
CA VAL A 203 13.27 -12.96 -11.67
C VAL A 203 14.14 -11.73 -11.85
N SER A 204 13.53 -10.55 -11.99
CA SER A 204 14.28 -9.29 -12.13
C SER A 204 15.11 -8.99 -10.87
N ASP A 205 16.22 -8.27 -11.05
CA ASP A 205 17.01 -7.80 -9.91
C ASP A 205 16.37 -6.58 -9.24
N THR A 206 15.65 -5.76 -10.01
CA THR A 206 14.87 -4.64 -9.48
C THR A 206 13.56 -5.12 -8.91
N ILE A 207 13.31 -4.76 -7.66
CA ILE A 207 12.09 -5.02 -6.92
C ILE A 207 11.41 -3.67 -6.65
N THR A 208 10.14 -3.53 -7.02
CA THR A 208 9.34 -2.38 -6.60
C THR A 208 8.78 -2.66 -5.22
N VAL A 209 8.99 -1.76 -4.28
CA VAL A 209 8.45 -1.80 -2.91
C VAL A 209 7.27 -0.85 -2.84
N MET A 210 6.16 -1.32 -2.29
CA MET A 210 4.91 -0.56 -2.14
C MET A 210 4.49 -0.57 -0.69
N LEU A 211 4.31 0.62 -0.12
CA LEU A 211 3.91 0.80 1.27
C LEU A 211 2.60 1.58 1.33
N GLN A 212 1.58 0.98 1.93
CA GLN A 212 0.33 1.65 2.29
C GLN A 212 0.15 1.41 3.79
N ILE A 213 0.29 2.45 4.58
CA ILE A 213 0.36 2.32 6.02
C ILE A 213 -0.78 3.12 6.64
N GLU A 214 -1.60 2.45 7.43
CA GLU A 214 -2.44 3.08 8.42
C GLU A 214 -1.77 2.90 9.79
N ALA A 215 -1.57 4.00 10.51
CA ALA A 215 -0.99 3.97 11.84
C ALA A 215 -1.92 4.67 12.84
N THR A 216 -1.98 4.15 14.06
CA THR A 216 -2.95 4.59 15.07
C THR A 216 -2.24 5.04 16.35
N MET A 217 -2.71 6.16 16.90
CA MET A 217 -2.35 6.65 18.22
C MET A 217 -3.62 6.67 19.08
N PRO A 218 -3.69 5.94 20.21
CA PRO A 218 -4.86 5.93 21.07
C PRO A 218 -5.14 7.31 21.66
N ALA A 219 -6.41 7.59 21.98
CA ALA A 219 -6.77 8.79 22.70
C ALA A 219 -6.09 8.83 24.08
N PRO A 220 -5.77 10.03 24.59
CA PRO A 220 -5.29 10.18 25.96
C PRO A 220 -6.28 9.53 26.94
N VAL A 221 -5.79 8.77 27.89
CA VAL A 221 -6.61 8.21 28.95
C VAL A 221 -7.16 9.39 29.75
N LYS A 222 -8.51 9.56 29.77
CA LYS A 222 -9.12 10.54 30.67
C LYS A 222 -8.78 10.14 32.10
N ALA A 223 -8.10 11.02 32.82
CA ALA A 223 -7.94 10.82 34.28
C ALA A 223 -9.34 10.71 34.89
N THR A 224 -9.65 9.60 35.52
CA THR A 224 -10.82 9.47 36.41
C THR A 224 -10.53 10.30 37.62
N GLU A 225 -11.28 11.42 37.75
CA GLU A 225 -11.33 12.20 38.99
C GLU A 225 -11.93 11.36 40.11
#